data_332c1f1df36648a0ef4b02fe769e9e21
#
_entry.id   332c1f1df36648a0ef4b02fe769e9e21
#
_cell.length_a   1.000
_cell.length_b   1.000
_cell.length_c   1.000
_cell.angle_alpha   90.00
_cell.angle_beta   90.00
_cell.angle_gamma   90.00
#
_symmetry.space_group_name_H-M   'P 1'
#
loop_
_entity.id
_entity.type
_entity.pdbx_description
1 polymer ?
#
loop_
_entity_poly.entity_id
_entity_poly.type
_entity_poly.pdbx_seq_one_letter_code
_entity_poly.pdbx_strand_id
1 'polypeptide(L)'
;MGLDMYLNVEFEAPAYERTDDSCNEAESFKDTVDALGLPSSFKAETEFRWYTVRLPYAYWRKENAVHKYIVDTFANGKDECQEIELTTEGVKEFVEVLKKVIATEGKEKDLTCRKLLPTASGCFFGSTAYDDWYFNGLKYTLERFESLLKYTEEVSDPAKWDSPKKIKRVIYEASW
;
A
#
# COMPACT_ATOMS: atom_id res chain seq x y z
N MET A 1 7.98 -7.57 -20.58
CA MET A 1 6.77 -6.89 -20.07
C MET A 1 5.97 -7.88 -19.26
N GLY A 2 5.22 -7.45 -18.27
CA GLY A 2 4.41 -8.29 -17.39
C GLY A 2 3.57 -7.41 -16.49
N LEU A 3 2.55 -7.97 -15.85
CA LEU A 3 1.82 -7.27 -14.80
C LEU A 3 2.77 -7.08 -13.61
N ASP A 4 3.26 -5.89 -13.43
CA ASP A 4 4.07 -5.45 -12.29
C ASP A 4 3.20 -4.56 -11.39
N MET A 5 3.15 -4.86 -10.09
CA MET A 5 2.20 -4.28 -9.15
C MET A 5 2.96 -3.76 -7.93
N TYR A 6 2.63 -2.57 -7.50
CA TYR A 6 3.31 -1.86 -6.41
C TYR A 6 2.29 -1.39 -5.37
N LEU A 7 2.62 -1.53 -4.12
CA LEU A 7 1.93 -0.89 -3.01
C LEU A 7 2.86 0.12 -2.38
N ASN A 8 2.45 1.37 -2.39
CA ASN A 8 3.18 2.47 -1.82
C ASN A 8 2.45 3.00 -0.58
N VAL A 9 3.20 3.47 0.39
CA VAL A 9 2.65 4.10 1.60
C VAL A 9 3.15 5.53 1.67
N GLU A 10 2.25 6.48 1.82
CA GLU A 10 2.55 7.89 1.99
C GLU A 10 2.44 8.30 3.46
N PHE A 11 3.44 9.04 3.90
CA PHE A 11 3.51 9.67 5.20
C PHE A 11 3.58 11.18 5.03
N GLU A 12 2.96 11.91 5.95
CA GLU A 12 3.22 13.32 6.13
C GLU A 12 4.20 13.53 7.29
N ALA A 13 5.15 14.40 7.09
CA ALA A 13 6.06 14.84 8.13
C ALA A 13 6.11 16.37 8.18
N PRO A 14 6.30 16.95 9.37
CA PRO A 14 6.41 18.40 9.49
C PRO A 14 7.69 18.89 8.81
N ALA A 15 7.57 19.94 8.00
CA ALA A 15 8.72 20.64 7.44
C ALA A 15 9.27 21.69 8.41
N TYR A 16 8.44 22.12 9.38
CA TYR A 16 8.79 23.11 10.41
C TYR A 16 8.33 22.63 11.78
N GLU A 17 9.17 22.87 12.77
CA GLU A 17 8.87 22.70 14.19
C GLU A 17 8.68 24.05 14.84
N ARG A 18 7.60 24.19 15.64
CA ARG A 18 7.31 25.41 16.40
C ARG A 18 7.94 25.28 17.79
N THR A 19 8.85 26.18 18.09
CA THR A 19 9.29 26.46 19.45
C THR A 19 8.53 27.68 19.98
N ASP A 20 8.54 27.94 21.29
CA ASP A 20 7.73 29.01 21.94
C ASP A 20 7.89 30.40 21.29
N ASP A 21 9.06 30.67 20.70
CA ASP A 21 9.41 31.97 20.11
C ASP A 21 9.77 31.94 18.62
N SER A 22 9.86 30.76 17.98
CA SER A 22 10.30 30.66 16.59
C SER A 22 9.70 29.46 15.85
N CYS A 23 9.67 29.55 14.52
CA CYS A 23 9.35 28.47 13.64
C CYS A 23 10.62 28.10 12.87
N ASN A 24 11.19 26.93 13.12
CA ASN A 24 12.42 26.43 12.49
C ASN A 24 12.12 25.27 11.56
N GLU A 25 13.00 25.05 10.56
CA GLU A 25 12.93 23.82 9.79
C GLU A 25 13.07 22.59 10.69
N ALA A 26 12.17 21.64 10.54
CA ALA A 26 12.22 20.38 11.28
C ALA A 26 13.51 19.59 10.94
N GLU A 27 14.12 18.99 11.94
CA GLU A 27 15.34 18.19 11.75
C GLU A 27 15.08 17.07 10.75
N SER A 28 13.92 16.41 10.81
CA SER A 28 13.50 15.38 9.87
C SER A 28 13.46 15.84 8.39
N PHE A 29 13.11 17.12 8.16
CA PHE A 29 13.16 17.70 6.82
C PHE A 29 14.60 17.91 6.36
N LYS A 30 15.47 18.44 7.23
CA LYS A 30 16.89 18.64 6.94
C LYS A 30 17.59 17.31 6.63
N ASP A 31 17.34 16.29 7.45
CA ASP A 31 17.88 14.94 7.24
C ASP A 31 17.45 14.36 5.90
N THR A 32 16.19 14.61 5.50
CA THR A 32 15.69 14.18 4.19
C THR A 32 16.39 14.90 3.04
N VAL A 33 16.57 16.22 3.15
CA VAL A 33 17.29 17.03 2.15
C VAL A 33 18.73 16.55 2.00
N ASP A 34 19.42 16.29 3.11
CA ASP A 34 20.78 15.81 3.14
C ASP A 34 20.91 14.39 2.56
N ALA A 35 19.99 13.49 2.93
CA ALA A 35 19.95 12.13 2.41
C ALA A 35 19.73 12.08 0.89
N LEU A 36 18.99 13.04 0.35
CA LEU A 36 18.76 13.19 -1.09
C LEU A 36 19.91 13.90 -1.81
N GLY A 37 20.91 14.40 -1.08
CA GLY A 37 22.05 15.15 -1.65
C GLY A 37 21.65 16.49 -2.28
N LEU A 38 20.57 17.09 -1.78
CA LEU A 38 20.09 18.39 -2.28
C LEU A 38 20.97 19.53 -1.74
N PRO A 39 21.12 20.64 -2.47
CA PRO A 39 21.94 21.75 -2.03
C PRO A 39 21.39 22.39 -0.73
N SER A 40 22.25 22.89 0.14
CA SER A 40 21.85 23.57 1.39
C SER A 40 20.99 24.82 1.20
N SER A 41 20.89 25.32 -0.03
CA SER A 41 19.95 26.38 -0.42
C SER A 41 18.51 25.86 -0.64
N PHE A 42 18.33 24.55 -0.71
CA PHE A 42 16.99 23.97 -0.81
C PHE A 42 16.33 24.07 0.57
N LYS A 43 15.27 24.86 0.64
CA LYS A 43 14.50 25.11 1.86
C LYS A 43 13.03 24.93 1.58
N ALA A 44 12.27 24.42 2.55
CA ALA A 44 10.84 24.46 2.47
C ALA A 44 10.33 25.91 2.48
N GLU A 45 9.33 26.21 1.67
CA GLU A 45 8.60 27.47 1.79
C GLU A 45 7.80 27.49 3.10
N THR A 46 7.84 28.60 3.83
CA THR A 46 7.21 28.73 5.16
C THR A 46 5.69 28.51 5.15
N GLU A 47 5.06 28.62 3.98
CA GLU A 47 3.64 28.35 3.79
C GLU A 47 3.33 26.84 3.76
N PHE A 48 4.31 26.01 3.38
CA PHE A 48 4.20 24.55 3.33
C PHE A 48 4.72 23.93 4.62
N ARG A 49 3.82 23.70 5.56
CA ARG A 49 4.18 23.17 6.89
C ARG A 49 4.53 21.68 6.89
N TRP A 50 4.19 20.98 5.83
CA TRP A 50 4.30 19.52 5.74
C TRP A 50 4.94 19.10 4.42
N TYR A 51 5.67 18.00 4.44
CA TYR A 51 6.12 17.31 3.22
C TYR A 51 5.64 15.87 3.22
N THR A 52 5.51 15.30 2.05
CA THR A 52 5.05 13.91 1.87
C THR A 52 6.21 13.03 1.46
N VAL A 53 6.33 11.89 2.14
CA VAL A 53 7.28 10.84 1.79
C VAL A 53 6.49 9.63 1.30
N ARG A 54 6.75 9.19 0.06
CA ARG A 54 6.18 7.96 -0.51
C ARG A 54 7.25 6.86 -0.46
N LEU A 55 6.93 5.76 0.19
CA LEU A 55 7.80 4.60 0.32
C LEU A 55 7.19 3.40 -0.39
N PRO A 56 7.97 2.65 -1.21
CA PRO A 56 7.53 1.36 -1.71
C PRO A 56 7.42 0.38 -0.54
N TYR A 57 6.25 -0.25 -0.42
CA TYR A 57 5.96 -1.14 0.70
C TYR A 57 5.89 -2.61 0.28
N ALA A 58 5.25 -2.90 -0.86
CA ALA A 58 5.17 -4.25 -1.40
C ALA A 58 5.21 -4.24 -2.94
N TYR A 59 5.65 -5.34 -3.50
CA TYR A 59 5.74 -5.57 -4.93
C TYR A 59 5.25 -6.97 -5.26
N TRP A 60 4.45 -7.09 -6.31
CA TRP A 60 4.01 -8.36 -6.88
C TRP A 60 4.28 -8.36 -8.38
N ARG A 61 4.42 -9.54 -8.91
CA ARG A 61 4.50 -9.75 -10.35
C ARG A 61 3.55 -10.85 -10.77
N LYS A 62 2.63 -10.52 -11.68
CA LYS A 62 1.66 -11.45 -12.26
C LYS A 62 0.66 -12.06 -11.25
N GLU A 63 0.43 -11.40 -10.13
CA GLU A 63 -0.59 -11.78 -9.14
C GLU A 63 -1.97 -11.24 -9.58
N ASN A 64 -2.46 -11.74 -10.69
CA ASN A 64 -3.64 -11.20 -11.38
C ASN A 64 -4.94 -11.29 -10.56
N ALA A 65 -5.07 -12.23 -9.63
CA ALA A 65 -6.22 -12.30 -8.72
C ALA A 65 -6.22 -11.16 -7.70
N VAL A 66 -5.04 -10.82 -7.16
CA VAL A 66 -4.85 -9.67 -6.27
C VAL A 66 -5.15 -8.38 -7.01
N HIS A 67 -4.59 -8.22 -8.22
CA HIS A 67 -4.84 -7.08 -9.09
C HIS A 67 -6.32 -6.89 -9.37
N LYS A 68 -6.99 -7.96 -9.84
CA LYS A 68 -8.42 -7.93 -10.12
C LYS A 68 -9.25 -7.52 -8.90
N TYR A 69 -8.96 -8.11 -7.73
CA TYR A 69 -9.69 -7.74 -6.51
C TYR A 69 -9.55 -6.26 -6.17
N ILE A 70 -8.33 -5.72 -6.26
CA ILE A 70 -8.06 -4.31 -5.96
C ILE A 70 -8.79 -3.41 -6.96
N VAL A 71 -8.70 -3.70 -8.25
CA VAL A 71 -9.38 -2.93 -9.30
C VAL A 71 -10.89 -2.96 -9.13
N ASP A 72 -11.46 -4.14 -8.91
CA ASP A 72 -12.92 -4.28 -8.76
C ASP A 72 -13.44 -3.56 -7.51
N THR A 73 -12.70 -3.67 -6.38
CA THR A 73 -13.15 -3.16 -5.08
C THR A 73 -12.91 -1.67 -4.91
N PHE A 74 -11.73 -1.18 -5.30
CA PHE A 74 -11.31 0.20 -5.01
C PHE A 74 -11.38 1.15 -6.21
N ALA A 75 -11.46 0.61 -7.44
CA ALA A 75 -11.53 1.40 -8.67
C ALA A 75 -12.80 1.16 -9.49
N ASN A 76 -13.82 0.46 -8.91
CA ASN A 76 -15.07 0.12 -9.60
C ASN A 76 -14.84 -0.60 -10.95
N GLY A 77 -13.84 -1.46 -11.03
CA GLY A 77 -13.48 -2.21 -12.23
C GLY A 77 -12.73 -1.40 -13.30
N LYS A 78 -12.36 -0.15 -13.01
CA LYS A 78 -11.60 0.68 -13.95
C LYS A 78 -10.11 0.40 -13.83
N ASP A 79 -9.50 -0.10 -14.91
CA ASP A 79 -8.11 -0.52 -14.98
C ASP A 79 -7.37 0.18 -16.13
N GLU A 80 -6.77 1.33 -15.80
CA GLU A 80 -6.08 2.21 -16.75
C GLU A 80 -4.64 2.55 -16.28
N CYS A 81 -3.99 1.67 -15.52
CA CYS A 81 -2.70 1.92 -14.86
C CYS A 81 -2.71 3.18 -13.95
N GLN A 82 -3.86 3.56 -13.44
CA GLN A 82 -3.99 4.69 -12.53
C GLN A 82 -3.59 4.34 -11.10
N GLU A 83 -3.28 5.35 -10.30
CA GLU A 83 -3.18 5.20 -8.86
C GLU A 83 -4.55 4.84 -8.27
N ILE A 84 -4.57 3.84 -7.40
CA ILE A 84 -5.77 3.39 -6.68
C ILE A 84 -5.50 3.54 -5.19
N GLU A 85 -6.25 4.41 -4.53
CA GLU A 85 -6.16 4.58 -3.08
C GLU A 85 -6.94 3.49 -2.36
N LEU A 86 -6.28 2.80 -1.42
CA LEU A 86 -6.89 1.74 -0.62
C LEU A 86 -7.37 2.29 0.71
N THR A 87 -8.64 2.10 1.01
CA THR A 87 -9.21 2.44 2.33
C THR A 87 -8.86 1.39 3.37
N THR A 88 -8.72 1.79 4.63
CA THR A 88 -8.43 0.86 5.74
C THR A 88 -9.52 -0.22 5.87
N GLU A 89 -10.78 0.16 5.71
CA GLU A 89 -11.93 -0.76 5.77
C GLU A 89 -11.86 -1.79 4.65
N GLY A 90 -11.61 -1.35 3.41
CA GLY A 90 -11.48 -2.25 2.27
C GLY A 90 -10.27 -3.19 2.40
N VAL A 91 -9.17 -2.71 2.98
CA VAL A 91 -8.01 -3.57 3.29
C VAL A 91 -8.36 -4.63 4.33
N LYS A 92 -9.13 -4.29 5.38
CA LYS A 92 -9.63 -5.26 6.38
C LYS A 92 -10.50 -6.34 5.73
N GLU A 93 -11.42 -5.94 4.87
CA GLU A 93 -12.27 -6.87 4.12
C GLU A 93 -11.44 -7.79 3.21
N PHE A 94 -10.44 -7.24 2.53
CA PHE A 94 -9.54 -8.01 1.68
C PHE A 94 -8.74 -9.05 2.49
N VAL A 95 -8.23 -8.68 3.65
CA VAL A 95 -7.54 -9.61 4.56
C VAL A 95 -8.44 -10.79 4.95
N GLU A 96 -9.71 -10.54 5.26
CA GLU A 96 -10.65 -11.62 5.58
C GLU A 96 -10.96 -12.52 4.37
N VAL A 97 -11.04 -11.96 3.17
CA VAL A 97 -11.17 -12.74 1.93
C VAL A 97 -9.94 -13.62 1.70
N LEU A 98 -8.73 -13.07 1.85
CA LEU A 98 -7.47 -13.80 1.72
C LEU A 98 -7.40 -14.97 2.71
N LYS A 99 -7.69 -14.73 3.99
CA LYS A 99 -7.73 -15.77 5.03
C LYS A 99 -8.68 -16.91 4.66
N LYS A 100 -9.88 -16.56 4.22
CA LYS A 100 -10.89 -17.55 3.85
C LYS A 100 -10.46 -18.41 2.66
N VAL A 101 -9.90 -17.79 1.63
CA VAL A 101 -9.42 -18.53 0.45
C VAL A 101 -8.24 -19.44 0.79
N ILE A 102 -7.28 -18.94 1.58
CA ILE A 102 -6.08 -19.69 1.96
C ILE A 102 -6.44 -20.88 2.88
N ALA A 103 -7.42 -20.72 3.77
CA ALA A 103 -7.84 -21.77 4.71
C ALA A 103 -8.75 -22.84 4.09
N THR A 104 -9.28 -22.61 2.88
CA THR A 104 -10.19 -23.57 2.25
C THR A 104 -9.41 -24.71 1.63
N GLU A 105 -9.80 -25.94 1.98
CA GLU A 105 -9.17 -27.18 1.50
C GLU A 105 -10.16 -28.10 0.78
N GLY A 106 -9.62 -29.13 0.13
CA GLY A 106 -10.40 -30.20 -0.47
C GLY A 106 -11.22 -29.76 -1.70
N LYS A 107 -12.42 -30.31 -1.83
CA LYS A 107 -13.27 -30.14 -3.03
C LYS A 107 -13.84 -28.73 -3.22
N GLU A 108 -13.88 -27.95 -2.16
CA GLU A 108 -14.43 -26.59 -2.19
C GLU A 108 -13.37 -25.52 -2.54
N LYS A 109 -12.10 -25.92 -2.57
CA LYS A 109 -10.98 -25.00 -2.78
C LYS A 109 -11.12 -24.18 -4.07
N ASP A 110 -11.28 -24.87 -5.20
CA ASP A 110 -11.40 -24.20 -6.50
C ASP A 110 -12.67 -23.34 -6.60
N LEU A 111 -13.77 -23.79 -6.02
CA LEU A 111 -15.02 -23.02 -6.02
C LEU A 111 -14.88 -21.73 -5.20
N THR A 112 -14.22 -21.82 -4.05
CA THR A 112 -13.96 -20.65 -3.19
C THR A 112 -13.04 -19.65 -3.88
N CYS A 113 -11.96 -20.12 -4.52
CA CYS A 113 -11.06 -19.27 -5.29
C CYS A 113 -11.82 -18.52 -6.41
N ARG A 114 -12.59 -19.26 -7.22
CA ARG A 114 -13.39 -18.69 -8.33
C ARG A 114 -14.43 -17.67 -7.85
N LYS A 115 -14.97 -17.87 -6.66
CA LYS A 115 -16.01 -16.99 -6.10
C LYS A 115 -15.45 -15.74 -5.43
N LEU A 116 -14.36 -15.87 -4.68
CA LEU A 116 -13.86 -14.79 -3.81
C LEU A 116 -12.64 -14.06 -4.39
N LEU A 117 -11.73 -14.80 -5.04
CA LEU A 117 -10.52 -14.27 -5.65
C LEU A 117 -10.26 -14.90 -7.02
N PRO A 118 -11.15 -14.65 -8.00
CA PRO A 118 -10.98 -15.19 -9.34
C PRO A 118 -9.72 -14.61 -10.00
N THR A 119 -9.00 -15.49 -10.71
CA THR A 119 -7.91 -15.06 -11.58
C THR A 119 -8.44 -14.23 -12.76
N ALA A 120 -7.63 -13.31 -13.25
CA ALA A 120 -7.91 -12.53 -14.46
C ALA A 120 -7.00 -12.96 -15.59
N SER A 121 -7.57 -13.12 -16.79
CA SER A 121 -6.80 -13.32 -18.01
C SER A 121 -6.44 -11.97 -18.65
N GLY A 122 -5.24 -11.83 -19.15
CA GLY A 122 -4.78 -10.63 -19.84
C GLY A 122 -3.44 -10.88 -20.52
N CYS A 123 -3.08 -10.00 -21.45
CA CYS A 123 -1.76 -10.04 -22.06
C CYS A 123 -0.72 -9.80 -20.95
N PHE A 124 0.17 -10.76 -20.71
CA PHE A 124 1.21 -10.71 -19.66
C PHE A 124 0.74 -10.86 -18.21
N PHE A 125 -0.53 -11.15 -17.92
CA PHE A 125 -1.08 -11.27 -16.55
C PHE A 125 -0.65 -12.57 -15.82
N GLY A 126 -0.04 -13.52 -16.51
CA GLY A 126 0.42 -14.78 -15.92
C GLY A 126 -0.59 -15.92 -16.03
N SER A 127 -0.41 -16.94 -15.18
CA SER A 127 -1.28 -18.11 -15.13
C SER A 127 -2.64 -17.77 -14.55
N THR A 128 -3.68 -18.48 -15.01
CA THR A 128 -5.02 -18.44 -14.41
C THR A 128 -5.34 -19.69 -13.60
N ALA A 129 -4.33 -20.55 -13.36
CA ALA A 129 -4.47 -21.74 -12.54
C ALA A 129 -4.46 -21.40 -11.05
N TYR A 130 -5.24 -22.16 -10.26
CA TYR A 130 -5.23 -22.08 -8.79
C TYR A 130 -4.19 -23.06 -8.23
N ASP A 131 -2.93 -22.82 -8.59
CA ASP A 131 -1.76 -23.63 -8.26
C ASP A 131 -0.99 -23.08 -7.05
N ASP A 132 0.16 -23.69 -6.77
CA ASP A 132 1.01 -23.25 -5.65
C ASP A 132 1.51 -21.80 -5.81
N TRP A 133 1.70 -21.32 -7.04
CA TRP A 133 2.07 -19.96 -7.31
C TRP A 133 0.99 -18.99 -6.82
N TYR A 134 -0.25 -19.25 -7.23
CA TYR A 134 -1.42 -18.47 -6.78
C TYR A 134 -1.50 -18.41 -5.25
N PHE A 135 -1.42 -19.57 -4.55
CA PHE A 135 -1.50 -19.58 -3.09
C PHE A 135 -0.30 -18.94 -2.39
N ASN A 136 0.88 -19.03 -2.94
CA ASN A 136 2.07 -18.36 -2.39
C ASN A 136 1.94 -16.83 -2.54
N GLY A 137 1.44 -16.35 -3.66
CA GLY A 137 1.14 -14.94 -3.88
C GLY A 137 0.09 -14.42 -2.88
N LEU A 138 -0.99 -15.18 -2.63
CA LEU A 138 -1.99 -14.80 -1.64
C LEU A 138 -1.43 -14.77 -0.21
N LYS A 139 -0.58 -15.73 0.17
CA LYS A 139 0.07 -15.73 1.49
C LYS A 139 0.98 -14.52 1.70
N TYR A 140 1.79 -14.21 0.70
CA TYR A 140 2.62 -13.00 0.73
C TYR A 140 1.76 -11.73 0.84
N THR A 141 0.68 -11.66 0.06
CA THR A 141 -0.27 -10.55 0.11
C THR A 141 -0.89 -10.41 1.49
N LEU A 142 -1.34 -11.51 2.09
CA LEU A 142 -1.90 -11.51 3.43
C LEU A 142 -0.91 -10.96 4.46
N GLU A 143 0.33 -11.45 4.47
CA GLU A 143 1.39 -10.99 5.35
C GLU A 143 1.62 -9.47 5.23
N ARG A 144 1.68 -8.95 4.00
CA ARG A 144 1.87 -7.51 3.77
C ARG A 144 0.71 -6.68 4.31
N PHE A 145 -0.53 -7.05 4.01
CA PHE A 145 -1.69 -6.30 4.46
C PHE A 145 -1.96 -6.42 5.97
N GLU A 146 -1.72 -7.57 6.58
CA GLU A 146 -1.80 -7.72 8.05
C GLU A 146 -0.76 -6.84 8.76
N SER A 147 0.47 -6.82 8.27
CA SER A 147 1.52 -5.95 8.79
C SER A 147 1.17 -4.48 8.65
N LEU A 148 0.57 -4.08 7.54
CA LEU A 148 0.10 -2.71 7.29
C LEU A 148 -1.00 -2.31 8.27
N LEU A 149 -2.00 -3.16 8.46
CA LEU A 149 -3.11 -2.91 9.41
C LEU A 149 -2.60 -2.79 10.84
N LYS A 150 -1.73 -3.71 11.26
CA LYS A 150 -1.11 -3.66 12.58
C LYS A 150 -0.36 -2.34 12.81
N TYR A 151 0.44 -1.91 11.84
CA TYR A 151 1.13 -0.62 11.92
C TYR A 151 0.13 0.55 12.02
N THR A 152 -0.94 0.54 11.22
CA THR A 152 -1.98 1.58 11.25
C THR A 152 -2.67 1.65 12.62
N GLU A 153 -2.93 0.52 13.27
CA GLU A 153 -3.52 0.45 14.60
C GLU A 153 -2.56 0.99 15.67
N GLU A 154 -1.29 0.61 15.63
CA GLU A 154 -0.26 1.06 16.58
C GLU A 154 -0.04 2.58 16.54
N VAL A 155 -0.16 3.19 15.35
CA VAL A 155 0.03 4.63 15.14
C VAL A 155 -1.25 5.44 15.40
N SER A 156 -2.41 4.79 15.38
CA SER A 156 -3.71 5.41 15.69
C SER A 156 -3.97 5.60 17.19
N ASP A 157 -3.04 5.19 18.06
CA ASP A 157 -3.12 5.40 19.50
C ASP A 157 -3.15 6.91 19.81
N PRO A 158 -4.22 7.42 20.45
CA PRO A 158 -4.33 8.85 20.80
C PRO A 158 -3.19 9.37 21.69
N ALA A 159 -2.53 8.48 22.45
CA ALA A 159 -1.34 8.82 23.24
C ALA A 159 -0.10 9.13 22.39
N LYS A 160 -0.14 8.82 21.09
CA LYS A 160 0.94 9.04 20.11
C LYS A 160 0.54 10.09 19.05
N TRP A 161 -0.39 10.94 19.36
CA TRP A 161 -1.00 11.94 18.47
C TRP A 161 0.01 12.82 17.70
N ASP A 162 1.18 13.11 18.27
CA ASP A 162 2.26 13.92 17.65
C ASP A 162 3.24 13.06 16.81
N SER A 163 2.93 11.81 16.52
CA SER A 163 3.84 10.98 15.78
C SER A 163 3.85 11.33 14.28
N PRO A 164 5.00 11.74 13.72
CA PRO A 164 5.15 11.98 12.27
C PRO A 164 5.01 10.72 11.42
N LYS A 165 4.69 9.60 12.04
CA LYS A 165 4.64 8.27 11.44
C LYS A 165 3.24 7.84 10.98
N LYS A 166 2.24 8.72 11.04
CA LYS A 166 0.88 8.39 10.59
C LYS A 166 0.85 8.21 9.08
N ILE A 167 0.32 7.06 8.65
CA ILE A 167 0.05 6.81 7.23
C ILE A 167 -1.03 7.79 6.76
N LYS A 168 -0.74 8.52 5.72
CA LYS A 168 -1.68 9.42 5.05
C LYS A 168 -2.51 8.68 4.01
N ARG A 169 -1.83 7.93 3.13
CA ARG A 169 -2.47 7.21 2.04
C ARG A 169 -1.76 5.87 1.81
N VAL A 170 -2.53 4.88 1.40
CA VAL A 170 -2.04 3.62 0.85
C VAL A 170 -2.43 3.59 -0.61
N ILE A 171 -1.45 3.49 -1.50
CA ILE A 171 -1.63 3.64 -2.94
C ILE A 171 -1.15 2.38 -3.65
N TYR A 172 -2.04 1.79 -4.43
CA TYR A 172 -1.73 0.70 -5.33
C TYR A 172 -1.55 1.24 -6.75
N GLU A 173 -0.53 0.74 -7.44
CA GLU A 173 -0.24 1.02 -8.85
C GLU A 173 0.10 -0.27 -9.57
N ALA A 174 -0.32 -0.38 -10.82
CA ALA A 174 0.06 -1.48 -11.69
C ALA A 174 0.47 -0.99 -13.08
N SER A 175 1.38 -1.74 -13.70
CA SER A 175 1.77 -1.54 -15.10
C SER A 175 1.79 -2.87 -15.84
N TRP A 176 1.21 -2.91 -17.04
CA TRP A 176 1.13 -4.10 -17.89
C TRP A 176 1.20 -3.81 -19.39
#